data_36a9cc925856fbef9c47475cafdea1ee
#
_entry.id   36a9cc925856fbef9c47475cafdea1ee
#
_cell.length_a   1.000
_cell.length_b   1.000
_cell.length_c   1.000
_cell.angle_alpha   90.00
_cell.angle_beta   90.00
_cell.angle_gamma   90.00
#
_symmetry.space_group_name_H-M   'P 1'
#
loop_
_entity.id
_entity.type
_entity.pdbx_description
1 polymer ?
#
loop_
_entity_poly.entity_id
_entity_poly.type
_entity_poly.pdbx_seq_one_letter_code
_entity_poly.pdbx_strand_id
1 'polypeptide(L)'
;GGVKLSDEMELAIEAELDKEMQTLPSRQLGRAKRISGADDRYIEFCKSTFPANMNLRGLKLVVDTANGAGYHTAPKVFHELGAEVISIGSEPNGYNINDKIGATYPKTLQAAVLQHDADYGIALDGDGDRLMMVDKNGVVYDGDKLIYVIAKAHAAQGLAFGGVVGT
;
A
#
# COMPACT_ATOMS: atom_id res chain seq x y z
N GLY A 1 15.88 -14.61 -2.52
CA GLY A 1 14.67 -14.06 -2.13
C GLY A 1 14.16 -12.93 -2.97
N GLY A 2 12.91 -12.55 -2.71
CA GLY A 2 12.29 -11.40 -3.39
C GLY A 2 11.70 -11.72 -4.76
N VAL A 3 11.49 -12.99 -5.08
CA VAL A 3 10.79 -13.43 -6.29
C VAL A 3 9.58 -14.25 -5.92
N LYS A 4 8.56 -14.26 -6.78
CA LYS A 4 7.40 -15.13 -6.65
C LYS A 4 7.84 -16.60 -6.66
N LEU A 5 7.15 -17.46 -5.90
CA LEU A 5 7.37 -18.92 -5.99
C LEU A 5 7.05 -19.42 -7.40
N SER A 6 7.75 -20.47 -7.83
CA SER A 6 7.40 -21.14 -9.07
C SER A 6 6.12 -21.95 -8.90
N ASP A 7 5.39 -22.17 -9.99
CA ASP A 7 4.13 -22.93 -9.96
C ASP A 7 4.35 -24.36 -9.41
N GLU A 8 5.51 -24.98 -9.69
CA GLU A 8 5.86 -26.31 -9.14
C GLU A 8 5.99 -26.26 -7.61
N MET A 9 6.55 -25.17 -7.07
CA MET A 9 6.67 -25.01 -5.61
C MET A 9 5.31 -24.74 -4.98
N GLU A 10 4.46 -23.95 -5.60
CA GLU A 10 3.08 -23.68 -5.13
C GLU A 10 2.27 -24.99 -5.11
N LEU A 11 2.30 -25.78 -6.18
CA LEU A 11 1.66 -27.11 -6.24
C LEU A 11 2.20 -28.08 -5.19
N ALA A 12 3.51 -28.06 -4.92
CA ALA A 12 4.10 -28.89 -3.89
C ALA A 12 3.62 -28.51 -2.48
N ILE A 13 3.45 -27.19 -2.21
CA ILE A 13 2.89 -26.71 -0.95
C ILE A 13 1.42 -27.10 -0.81
N GLU A 14 0.62 -26.95 -1.87
CA GLU A 14 -0.79 -27.37 -1.87
C GLU A 14 -0.94 -28.87 -1.59
N ALA A 15 -0.09 -29.71 -2.22
CA ALA A 15 -0.10 -31.13 -1.99
C ALA A 15 0.27 -31.54 -0.55
N GLU A 16 1.01 -30.71 0.19
CA GLU A 16 1.27 -30.94 1.61
C GLU A 16 0.02 -30.74 2.49
N LEU A 17 -0.95 -29.90 2.08
CA LEU A 17 -2.18 -29.66 2.82
C LEU A 17 -3.10 -30.89 2.85
N ASP A 18 -3.01 -31.76 1.83
CA ASP A 18 -3.80 -33.00 1.73
C ASP A 18 -3.20 -34.18 2.53
N LYS A 19 -1.98 -33.99 3.06
CA LYS A 19 -1.31 -35.03 3.85
C LYS A 19 -1.75 -34.99 5.31
N GLU A 20 -1.77 -36.16 5.94
CA GLU A 20 -1.99 -36.26 7.39
C GLU A 20 -0.90 -35.46 8.14
N MET A 21 -1.34 -34.54 9.02
CA MET A 21 -0.42 -33.72 9.80
C MET A 21 0.42 -34.55 10.76
N GLN A 22 1.73 -34.57 10.55
CA GLN A 22 2.67 -35.22 11.45
C GLN A 22 3.26 -34.20 12.41
N THR A 23 3.16 -34.44 13.70
CA THR A 23 3.76 -33.55 14.71
C THR A 23 5.14 -34.07 15.14
N LEU A 24 6.07 -33.13 15.29
CA LEU A 24 7.39 -33.42 15.81
C LEU A 24 7.42 -33.43 17.35
N PRO A 25 8.30 -34.22 17.98
CA PRO A 25 8.56 -34.09 19.41
C PRO A 25 8.99 -32.67 19.80
N SER A 26 8.58 -32.20 20.99
CA SER A 26 8.81 -30.81 21.44
C SER A 26 10.25 -30.36 21.33
N ARG A 27 11.23 -31.26 21.51
CA ARG A 27 12.68 -30.97 21.39
C ARG A 27 13.13 -30.65 19.96
N GLN A 28 12.33 -31.02 18.95
CA GLN A 28 12.61 -30.79 17.53
C GLN A 28 11.79 -29.62 16.96
N LEU A 29 10.89 -29.03 17.76
CA LEU A 29 10.13 -27.86 17.33
C LEU A 29 11.05 -26.65 17.26
N GLY A 30 10.88 -25.84 16.22
CA GLY A 30 11.50 -24.53 16.11
C GLY A 30 10.97 -23.56 17.18
N ARG A 31 11.58 -22.41 17.28
CA ARG A 31 11.14 -21.32 18.16
C ARG A 31 10.68 -20.14 17.32
N ALA A 32 9.52 -19.65 17.64
CA ALA A 32 9.05 -18.39 17.06
C ALA A 32 9.91 -17.23 17.64
N LYS A 33 10.39 -16.36 16.75
CA LYS A 33 11.08 -15.13 17.13
C LYS A 33 10.39 -13.96 16.44
N ARG A 34 9.94 -12.99 17.24
CA ARG A 34 9.42 -11.74 16.67
C ARG A 34 10.59 -10.91 16.13
N ILE A 35 10.50 -10.49 14.89
CA ILE A 35 11.44 -9.54 14.29
C ILE A 35 10.88 -8.15 14.52
N SER A 36 11.56 -7.34 15.35
CA SER A 36 11.25 -5.93 15.52
C SER A 36 11.93 -5.10 14.43
N GLY A 37 11.29 -4.02 13.98
CA GLY A 37 11.84 -3.09 13.00
C GLY A 37 11.82 -3.59 11.55
N ALA A 38 11.01 -4.61 11.23
CA ALA A 38 10.82 -5.04 9.84
C ALA A 38 10.00 -4.01 9.05
N ASP A 39 8.99 -3.43 9.67
CA ASP A 39 8.18 -2.33 9.17
C ASP A 39 9.03 -1.07 8.92
N ASP A 40 9.91 -0.69 9.84
CA ASP A 40 10.79 0.46 9.68
C ASP A 40 11.72 0.31 8.46
N ARG A 41 12.25 -0.89 8.22
CA ARG A 41 13.05 -1.18 7.02
C ARG A 41 12.26 -1.02 5.73
N TYR A 42 11.00 -1.44 5.74
CA TYR A 42 10.12 -1.30 4.58
C TYR A 42 9.74 0.17 4.35
N ILE A 43 9.47 0.92 5.42
CA ILE A 43 9.23 2.37 5.36
C ILE A 43 10.43 3.08 4.74
N GLU A 44 11.66 2.79 5.20
CA GLU A 44 12.88 3.36 4.62
C GLU A 44 13.06 2.99 3.14
N PHE A 45 12.74 1.75 2.77
CA PHE A 45 12.76 1.34 1.37
C PHE A 45 11.76 2.15 0.54
N CYS A 46 10.51 2.31 0.98
CA CYS A 46 9.51 3.12 0.29
C CYS A 46 9.97 4.57 0.15
N LYS A 47 10.48 5.18 1.20
CA LYS A 47 11.00 6.55 1.18
C LYS A 47 12.18 6.71 0.22
N SER A 48 13.02 5.69 0.08
CA SER A 48 14.18 5.72 -0.82
C SER A 48 13.79 5.83 -2.31
N THR A 49 12.55 5.48 -2.67
CA THR A 49 12.02 5.65 -4.03
C THR A 49 11.55 7.07 -4.32
N PHE A 50 11.37 7.88 -3.28
CA PHE A 50 10.96 9.27 -3.41
C PHE A 50 12.18 10.14 -3.79
N PRO A 51 12.03 11.13 -4.70
CA PRO A 51 13.16 11.97 -5.11
C PRO A 51 13.78 12.73 -3.94
N ALA A 52 15.09 12.57 -3.75
CA ALA A 52 15.82 13.14 -2.59
C ALA A 52 15.77 14.67 -2.48
N ASN A 53 15.48 15.37 -3.59
CA ASN A 53 15.33 16.82 -3.66
C ASN A 53 13.90 17.31 -3.43
N MET A 54 12.96 16.42 -3.11
CA MET A 54 11.56 16.72 -2.85
C MET A 54 11.16 16.31 -1.43
N ASN A 55 10.07 16.88 -0.95
CA ASN A 55 9.40 16.49 0.29
C ASN A 55 7.90 16.83 0.18
N LEU A 56 7.13 16.38 1.15
CA LEU A 56 5.69 16.62 1.22
C LEU A 56 5.29 17.67 2.26
N ARG A 57 6.24 18.50 2.71
CA ARG A 57 5.96 19.54 3.71
C ARG A 57 4.93 20.53 3.21
N GLY A 58 3.99 20.86 4.06
CA GLY A 58 2.89 21.77 3.76
C GLY A 58 1.70 21.12 3.05
N LEU A 59 1.79 19.81 2.73
CA LEU A 59 0.64 19.05 2.24
C LEU A 59 -0.07 18.35 3.39
N LYS A 60 -1.40 18.41 3.38
CA LYS A 60 -2.28 17.64 4.24
C LYS A 60 -2.88 16.48 3.43
N LEU A 61 -2.65 15.26 3.89
CA LEU A 61 -3.06 14.04 3.20
C LEU A 61 -4.04 13.22 4.05
N VAL A 62 -5.10 12.71 3.44
CA VAL A 62 -5.88 11.61 4.00
C VAL A 62 -5.35 10.32 3.41
N VAL A 63 -4.92 9.38 4.26
CA VAL A 63 -4.41 8.07 3.85
C VAL A 63 -5.35 6.99 4.33
N ASP A 64 -5.98 6.30 3.39
CA ASP A 64 -6.91 5.20 3.59
C ASP A 64 -6.20 3.88 3.30
N THR A 65 -6.07 3.05 4.31
CA THR A 65 -5.37 1.75 4.19
C THR A 65 -6.31 0.56 4.17
N ALA A 66 -7.61 0.79 3.98
CA ALA A 66 -8.64 -0.25 3.85
C ALA A 66 -8.69 -1.26 5.01
N ASN A 67 -8.19 -0.92 6.20
CA ASN A 67 -7.92 -1.86 7.30
C ASN A 67 -7.08 -3.07 6.85
N GLY A 68 -6.22 -2.88 5.87
CA GLY A 68 -5.40 -3.90 5.21
C GLY A 68 -3.94 -3.88 5.64
N ALA A 69 -3.09 -4.54 4.87
CA ALA A 69 -1.67 -4.74 5.18
C ALA A 69 -0.87 -3.43 5.34
N GLY A 70 -1.27 -2.36 4.63
CA GLY A 70 -0.61 -1.05 4.67
C GLY A 70 -0.91 -0.20 5.91
N TYR A 71 -1.78 -0.64 6.83
CA TYR A 71 -2.32 0.19 7.92
C TYR A 71 -1.27 0.84 8.81
N HIS A 72 -0.14 0.20 8.99
CA HIS A 72 0.93 0.67 9.86
C HIS A 72 2.03 1.41 9.08
N THR A 73 2.28 1.01 7.84
CA THR A 73 3.40 1.50 7.05
C THR A 73 3.06 2.72 6.20
N ALA A 74 1.93 2.71 5.48
CA ALA A 74 1.61 3.77 4.54
C ALA A 74 1.46 5.16 5.20
N PRO A 75 0.73 5.34 6.33
CA PRO A 75 0.67 6.64 6.99
C PRO A 75 2.03 7.15 7.45
N LYS A 76 2.90 6.25 7.93
CA LYS A 76 4.25 6.62 8.40
C LYS A 76 5.13 7.09 7.25
N VAL A 77 5.09 6.41 6.09
CA VAL A 77 5.87 6.83 4.91
C VAL A 77 5.57 8.28 4.55
N PHE A 78 4.30 8.65 4.42
CA PHE A 78 3.92 10.01 4.07
C PHE A 78 4.24 11.02 5.17
N HIS A 79 4.05 10.64 6.43
CA HIS A 79 4.43 11.48 7.57
C HIS A 79 5.93 11.74 7.61
N GLU A 80 6.75 10.73 7.43
CA GLU A 80 8.23 10.88 7.45
C GLU A 80 8.77 11.61 6.22
N LEU A 81 8.03 11.65 5.10
CA LEU A 81 8.30 12.54 3.97
C LEU A 81 7.87 13.99 4.23
N GLY A 82 7.21 14.27 5.36
CA GLY A 82 6.91 15.61 5.84
C GLY A 82 5.46 16.06 5.71
N ALA A 83 4.54 15.21 5.26
CA ALA A 83 3.13 15.53 5.17
C ALA A 83 2.44 15.57 6.55
N GLU A 84 1.40 16.39 6.69
CA GLU A 84 0.39 16.23 7.71
C GLU A 84 -0.54 15.08 7.29
N VAL A 85 -0.61 14.00 8.06
CA VAL A 85 -1.33 12.79 7.68
C VAL A 85 -2.53 12.55 8.58
N ILE A 86 -3.70 12.40 7.96
CA ILE A 86 -4.93 11.93 8.58
C ILE A 86 -5.12 10.48 8.10
N SER A 87 -5.07 9.54 9.02
CA SER A 87 -5.20 8.12 8.71
C SER A 87 -6.63 7.66 8.91
N ILE A 88 -7.19 6.97 7.90
CA ILE A 88 -8.46 6.28 7.98
C ILE A 88 -8.30 4.83 7.52
N GLY A 89 -9.22 3.94 7.93
CA GLY A 89 -9.10 2.53 7.60
C GLY A 89 -7.81 1.89 8.14
N SER A 90 -7.35 2.32 9.31
CA SER A 90 -6.07 1.89 9.90
C SER A 90 -6.24 1.12 11.21
N GLU A 91 -7.44 0.57 11.46
CA GLU A 91 -7.77 -0.20 12.65
C GLU A 91 -8.29 -1.60 12.27
N PRO A 92 -7.42 -2.49 11.76
CA PRO A 92 -7.82 -3.83 11.36
C PRO A 92 -8.29 -4.65 12.55
N ASN A 93 -9.44 -5.31 12.44
CA ASN A 93 -10.01 -6.19 13.46
C ASN A 93 -10.18 -7.64 13.00
N GLY A 94 -9.69 -7.99 11.80
CA GLY A 94 -9.79 -9.31 11.19
C GLY A 94 -11.04 -9.54 10.33
N TYR A 95 -12.01 -8.61 10.35
CA TYR A 95 -13.28 -8.73 9.60
C TYR A 95 -13.60 -7.52 8.73
N ASN A 96 -12.92 -6.39 8.93
CA ASN A 96 -13.26 -5.10 8.33
C ASN A 96 -12.38 -4.68 7.15
N ILE A 97 -11.53 -5.57 6.65
CA ILE A 97 -10.71 -5.29 5.47
C ILE A 97 -11.58 -5.01 4.24
N ASN A 98 -11.32 -3.89 3.53
CA ASN A 98 -12.08 -3.45 2.36
C ASN A 98 -13.60 -3.22 2.60
N ASP A 99 -14.08 -3.21 3.84
CA ASP A 99 -15.50 -3.02 4.11
C ASP A 99 -15.90 -1.54 4.00
N LYS A 100 -16.37 -1.16 2.82
CA LYS A 100 -16.78 0.21 2.44
C LYS A 100 -15.70 1.26 2.67
N ILE A 101 -14.45 0.89 2.47
CA ILE A 101 -13.27 1.72 2.65
C ILE A 101 -12.18 1.29 1.67
N GLY A 102 -11.16 2.14 1.47
CA GLY A 102 -10.03 1.86 0.62
C GLY A 102 -10.29 2.11 -0.87
N ALA A 103 -9.34 1.70 -1.72
CA ALA A 103 -9.35 1.93 -3.16
C ALA A 103 -10.59 1.33 -3.87
N THR A 104 -11.20 0.30 -3.29
CA THR A 104 -12.40 -0.33 -3.85
C THR A 104 -13.70 0.42 -3.51
N TYR A 105 -13.64 1.36 -2.56
CA TYR A 105 -14.77 2.20 -2.15
C TYR A 105 -14.33 3.65 -1.89
N PRO A 106 -13.98 4.41 -2.92
CA PRO A 106 -13.36 5.74 -2.78
C PRO A 106 -14.27 6.81 -2.16
N LYS A 107 -15.56 6.55 -2.00
CA LYS A 107 -16.52 7.49 -1.40
C LYS A 107 -16.14 7.89 0.03
N THR A 108 -15.61 6.98 0.81
CA THR A 108 -15.16 7.24 2.19
C THR A 108 -13.96 8.20 2.17
N LEU A 109 -13.00 7.96 1.27
CA LEU A 109 -11.86 8.85 1.08
C LEU A 109 -12.29 10.24 0.61
N GLN A 110 -13.22 10.34 -0.37
CA GLN A 110 -13.76 11.62 -0.85
C GLN A 110 -14.36 12.44 0.28
N ALA A 111 -15.21 11.80 1.10
CA ALA A 111 -15.83 12.45 2.24
C ALA A 111 -14.79 12.94 3.26
N ALA A 112 -13.77 12.13 3.55
CA ALA A 112 -12.72 12.50 4.49
C ALA A 112 -11.84 13.64 3.98
N VAL A 113 -11.48 13.65 2.68
CA VAL A 113 -10.71 14.76 2.07
C VAL A 113 -11.45 16.07 2.22
N LEU A 114 -12.74 16.11 1.88
CA LEU A 114 -13.56 17.31 1.99
C LEU A 114 -13.78 17.74 3.45
N GLN A 115 -14.03 16.77 4.36
CA GLN A 115 -14.26 17.03 5.77
C GLN A 115 -13.04 17.67 6.45
N HIS A 116 -11.85 17.23 6.10
CA HIS A 116 -10.60 17.65 6.72
C HIS A 116 -9.89 18.78 5.96
N ASP A 117 -10.49 19.27 4.88
CA ASP A 117 -9.86 20.25 3.97
C ASP A 117 -8.44 19.83 3.59
N ALA A 118 -8.30 18.57 3.16
CA ALA A 118 -7.03 17.99 2.79
C ALA A 118 -6.69 18.29 1.32
N ASP A 119 -5.40 18.40 1.02
CA ASP A 119 -4.93 18.65 -0.35
C ASP A 119 -5.17 17.45 -1.24
N TYR A 120 -4.92 16.24 -0.72
CA TYR A 120 -5.13 14.98 -1.43
C TYR A 120 -5.59 13.86 -0.49
N GLY A 121 -6.31 12.91 -1.07
CA GLY A 121 -6.55 11.59 -0.49
C GLY A 121 -5.82 10.52 -1.26
N ILE A 122 -5.34 9.51 -0.54
CA ILE A 122 -4.66 8.33 -1.09
C ILE A 122 -5.32 7.11 -0.49
N ALA A 123 -5.90 6.24 -1.32
CA ALA A 123 -6.48 4.97 -0.87
C ALA A 123 -5.72 3.79 -1.46
N LEU A 124 -5.36 2.87 -0.60
CA LEU A 124 -4.92 1.53 -0.94
C LEU A 124 -6.08 0.56 -0.76
N ASP A 125 -6.00 -0.62 -1.34
CA ASP A 125 -6.88 -1.72 -0.97
C ASP A 125 -6.22 -2.64 0.07
N GLY A 126 -6.86 -3.76 0.39
CA GLY A 126 -6.48 -4.59 1.53
C GLY A 126 -5.07 -5.17 1.49
N ASP A 127 -4.55 -5.54 0.34
CA ASP A 127 -3.18 -6.05 0.12
C ASP A 127 -2.23 -4.99 -0.48
N GLY A 128 -2.77 -3.79 -0.79
CA GLY A 128 -2.00 -2.63 -1.21
C GLY A 128 -1.50 -2.70 -2.66
N ASP A 129 -2.15 -3.51 -3.52
CA ASP A 129 -1.79 -3.62 -4.94
C ASP A 129 -2.57 -2.65 -5.83
N ARG A 130 -3.64 -2.03 -5.32
CA ARG A 130 -4.44 -0.99 -5.99
C ARG A 130 -4.33 0.35 -5.31
N LEU A 131 -4.36 1.41 -6.13
CA LEU A 131 -4.25 2.78 -5.69
C LEU A 131 -5.34 3.64 -6.33
N MET A 132 -6.02 4.43 -5.52
CA MET A 132 -6.87 5.54 -5.94
C MET A 132 -6.41 6.83 -5.27
N MET A 133 -6.53 7.94 -5.97
CA MET A 133 -6.31 9.26 -5.37
C MET A 133 -7.55 10.13 -5.47
N VAL A 134 -7.66 11.08 -4.56
CA VAL A 134 -8.72 12.09 -4.54
C VAL A 134 -8.05 13.46 -4.39
N ASP A 135 -8.47 14.43 -5.19
CA ASP A 135 -8.00 15.81 -5.03
C ASP A 135 -8.82 16.57 -3.96
N LYS A 136 -8.39 17.79 -3.64
CA LYS A 136 -9.06 18.67 -2.66
C LYS A 136 -10.52 19.00 -2.98
N ASN A 137 -10.98 18.79 -4.21
CA ASN A 137 -12.35 19.02 -4.65
C ASN A 137 -13.21 17.74 -4.57
N GLY A 138 -12.62 16.62 -4.10
CA GLY A 138 -13.29 15.33 -4.03
C GLY A 138 -13.32 14.57 -5.36
N VAL A 139 -12.55 14.98 -6.37
CA VAL A 139 -12.47 14.28 -7.67
C VAL A 139 -11.57 13.06 -7.56
N VAL A 140 -12.09 11.90 -7.98
CA VAL A 140 -11.36 10.62 -7.95
C VAL A 140 -10.48 10.46 -9.19
N TYR A 141 -9.26 10.02 -8.96
CA TYR A 141 -8.26 9.64 -9.96
C TYR A 141 -7.94 8.15 -9.80
N ASP A 142 -8.32 7.39 -10.80
CA ASP A 142 -8.05 5.96 -10.89
C ASP A 142 -6.63 5.66 -11.38
N GLY A 143 -6.28 4.37 -11.46
CA GLY A 143 -4.96 3.93 -11.89
C GLY A 143 -4.56 4.45 -13.27
N ASP A 144 -5.48 4.50 -14.23
CA ASP A 144 -5.18 4.99 -15.58
C ASP A 144 -4.84 6.47 -15.60
N LYS A 145 -5.56 7.28 -14.84
CA LYS A 145 -5.25 8.71 -14.70
C LYS A 145 -3.91 8.93 -14.01
N LEU A 146 -3.59 8.13 -13.00
CA LEU A 146 -2.29 8.20 -12.31
C LEU A 146 -1.15 7.79 -13.23
N ILE A 147 -1.31 6.72 -14.01
CA ILE A 147 -0.35 6.29 -15.04
C ILE A 147 -0.14 7.41 -16.07
N TYR A 148 -1.22 8.07 -16.52
CA TYR A 148 -1.12 9.21 -17.43
C TYR A 148 -0.29 10.35 -16.85
N VAL A 149 -0.51 10.72 -15.58
CA VAL A 149 0.25 11.77 -14.90
C VAL A 149 1.73 11.41 -14.82
N ILE A 150 2.05 10.17 -14.43
CA ILE A 150 3.43 9.66 -14.35
C ILE A 150 4.09 9.69 -15.74
N ALA A 151 3.43 9.15 -16.76
CA ALA A 151 3.94 9.10 -18.12
C ALA A 151 4.21 10.51 -18.68
N LYS A 152 3.29 11.45 -18.43
CA LYS A 152 3.45 12.83 -18.83
C LYS A 152 4.63 13.51 -18.14
N ALA A 153 4.81 13.27 -16.83
CA ALA A 153 5.95 13.80 -16.08
C ALA A 153 7.28 13.25 -16.59
N HIS A 154 7.36 11.95 -16.87
CA HIS A 154 8.54 11.32 -17.46
C HIS A 154 8.86 11.89 -18.85
N ALA A 155 7.87 12.04 -19.71
CA ALA A 155 8.06 12.61 -21.04
C ALA A 155 8.58 14.06 -20.96
N ALA A 156 8.08 14.87 -20.02
CA ALA A 156 8.56 16.24 -19.81
C ALA A 156 10.02 16.32 -19.33
N GLN A 157 10.52 15.25 -18.68
CA GLN A 157 11.91 15.11 -18.25
C GLN A 157 12.81 14.48 -19.31
N GLY A 158 12.27 14.12 -20.47
CA GLY A 158 13.03 13.44 -21.54
C GLY A 158 13.36 11.98 -21.22
N LEU A 159 12.70 11.39 -20.24
CA LEU A 159 12.87 9.98 -19.90
C LEU A 159 12.13 9.14 -20.93
N ALA A 160 12.88 8.28 -21.64
CA ALA A 160 12.31 7.36 -22.62
C ALA A 160 11.67 6.14 -21.89
N PHE A 161 10.48 5.75 -22.33
CA PHE A 161 9.86 4.49 -21.95
C PHE A 161 9.29 3.82 -23.20
N GLY A 162 9.31 2.48 -23.24
CA GLY A 162 8.94 1.70 -24.43
C GLY A 162 7.44 1.73 -24.76
N GLY A 163 6.61 2.14 -23.79
CA GLY A 163 5.16 2.23 -23.95
C GLY A 163 4.46 2.35 -22.61
N VAL A 164 3.18 2.73 -22.65
CA VAL A 164 2.28 2.80 -21.51
C VAL A 164 1.05 1.97 -21.84
N VAL A 165 0.65 1.09 -20.93
CA VAL A 165 -0.55 0.28 -21.07
C VAL A 165 -1.55 0.70 -20.00
N GLY A 166 -2.74 1.07 -20.42
CA GLY A 166 -3.90 1.32 -19.57
C GLY A 166 -4.96 0.25 -19.75
N THR A 167 -5.99 0.27 -18.91
CA THR A 167 -7.17 -0.64 -18.98
C THR A 167 -8.37 0.04 -19.60
#